data_b2c10a855c547ca291248bc3cd2ec3ac
#
_entry.id   b2c10a855c547ca291248bc3cd2ec3ac
#
_cell.length_a   1.000
_cell.length_b   1.000
_cell.length_c   1.000
_cell.angle_alpha   90.00
_cell.angle_beta   90.00
_cell.angle_gamma   90.00
#
_symmetry.space_group_name_H-M   'P 1'
#
loop_
_entity.id
_entity.type
_entity.pdbx_description
1 polymer ?
#
loop_
_entity_poly.entity_id
_entity_poly.type
_entity_poly.pdbx_seq_one_letter_code
_entity_poly.pdbx_strand_id
1 'polypeptide(L)'
;MKKVILGFVMIMLAVISVSCSKSSSPKDIATSYLQAIKSKDYEKAANYFYYEGTKEEIKADKAQMLALLEKGGQSVEEKGGIKSFKIHSVEEDGDVAIVKGEVTYGNGDVDDNEEIKARKVDGKWYLDTDK
;
A
#
# COMPACT_ATOMS: atom_id res chain seq x y z
N MET A 1 -32.53 16.10 24.83
CA MET A 1 -32.31 15.18 23.83
C MET A 1 -31.63 15.60 22.65
N LYS A 2 -32.04 16.56 22.01
CA LYS A 2 -31.36 16.95 20.84
C LYS A 2 -29.91 17.21 21.06
N LYS A 3 -29.58 17.87 22.08
CA LYS A 3 -28.20 18.16 22.32
C LYS A 3 -27.42 16.91 22.31
N VAL A 4 -27.96 15.94 22.84
CA VAL A 4 -27.24 14.69 22.90
C VAL A 4 -26.83 14.25 21.54
N ILE A 5 -27.75 14.36 20.67
CA ILE A 5 -27.50 13.94 19.31
C ILE A 5 -26.38 14.68 18.73
N LEU A 6 -26.33 15.91 19.06
CA LEU A 6 -25.28 16.71 18.52
C LEU A 6 -23.95 16.19 18.93
N GLY A 7 -23.81 16.00 20.19
CA GLY A 7 -22.53 15.55 20.66
C GLY A 7 -22.15 14.31 19.91
N PHE A 8 -23.12 13.56 19.61
CA PHE A 8 -22.88 12.34 18.93
C PHE A 8 -22.28 12.59 17.58
N VAL A 9 -22.83 13.50 16.92
CA VAL A 9 -22.39 13.82 15.60
C VAL A 9 -20.93 14.18 15.59
N MET A 10 -20.54 14.85 16.59
CA MET A 10 -19.18 15.26 16.66
C MET A 10 -18.26 14.11 16.55
N ILE A 11 -18.63 13.10 17.19
CA ILE A 11 -17.82 11.93 17.19
C ILE A 11 -17.51 11.48 15.80
N MET A 12 -18.44 11.65 14.97
CA MET A 12 -18.26 11.20 13.60
C MET A 12 -17.04 11.87 13.07
N LEU A 13 -16.94 13.09 13.40
CA LEU A 13 -15.84 13.85 12.89
C LEU A 13 -14.55 13.29 13.36
N ALA A 14 -14.54 12.93 14.58
CA ALA A 14 -13.33 12.39 15.14
C ALA A 14 -12.90 11.24 14.27
N VAL A 15 -13.85 10.53 13.83
CA VAL A 15 -13.55 9.37 13.02
C VAL A 15 -12.88 9.83 11.78
N ILE A 16 -13.38 10.88 11.26
CA ILE A 16 -12.86 11.38 10.04
C ILE A 16 -11.41 11.73 10.20
N SER A 17 -11.11 12.36 11.28
CA SER A 17 -9.75 12.74 11.47
C SER A 17 -8.90 11.48 11.50
N VAL A 18 -9.46 10.42 11.96
CA VAL A 18 -8.71 9.19 11.99
C VAL A 18 -8.47 8.75 10.59
N SER A 19 -9.43 9.00 9.74
CA SER A 19 -9.29 8.57 8.37
C SER A 19 -8.07 9.19 7.73
N CYS A 20 -7.47 10.12 8.39
CA CYS A 20 -6.26 10.71 7.86
C CYS A 20 -5.09 9.77 8.03
N SER A 21 -5.23 8.77 8.87
CA SER A 21 -4.12 7.87 9.06
C SER A 21 -3.90 7.08 7.79
N LYS A 22 -2.66 6.77 7.52
CA LYS A 22 -2.30 6.01 6.35
C LYS A 22 -2.79 4.59 6.51
N SER A 23 -2.90 3.91 5.41
CA SER A 23 -3.26 2.50 5.42
C SER A 23 -4.65 2.24 5.93
N SER A 24 -5.55 3.20 5.77
CA SER A 24 -6.92 3.02 6.21
C SER A 24 -7.72 2.16 5.25
N SER A 25 -7.18 1.87 4.07
CA SER A 25 -7.87 1.02 3.09
C SER A 25 -6.85 0.34 2.20
N PRO A 26 -7.25 -0.76 1.53
CA PRO A 26 -6.34 -1.43 0.61
C PRO A 26 -5.90 -0.51 -0.52
N LYS A 27 -6.79 0.35 -0.99
CA LYS A 27 -6.44 1.28 -2.04
C LYS A 27 -5.38 2.26 -1.58
N ASP A 28 -5.51 2.74 -0.36
CA ASP A 28 -4.55 3.69 0.19
C ASP A 28 -3.15 3.10 0.31
N ILE A 29 -3.05 1.87 0.81
CA ILE A 29 -1.75 1.26 0.99
C ILE A 29 -1.11 0.95 -0.37
N ALA A 30 -1.91 0.51 -1.33
CA ALA A 30 -1.41 0.23 -2.66
C ALA A 30 -0.95 1.52 -3.35
N THR A 31 -1.70 2.59 -3.20
CA THR A 31 -1.34 3.87 -3.78
C THR A 31 -0.03 4.38 -3.19
N SER A 32 0.09 4.28 -1.87
CA SER A 32 1.31 4.72 -1.19
C SER A 32 2.52 3.91 -1.65
N TYR A 33 2.33 2.62 -1.83
CA TYR A 33 3.40 1.75 -2.28
C TYR A 33 3.85 2.13 -3.70
N LEU A 34 2.88 2.28 -4.61
CA LEU A 34 3.23 2.64 -5.98
C LEU A 34 3.88 4.01 -6.05
N GLN A 35 3.44 4.92 -5.20
CA GLN A 35 4.04 6.25 -5.16
C GLN A 35 5.48 6.17 -4.67
N ALA A 36 5.76 5.31 -3.70
CA ALA A 36 7.11 5.12 -3.20
C ALA A 36 8.01 4.52 -4.29
N ILE A 37 7.49 3.54 -5.03
CA ILE A 37 8.26 2.95 -6.13
C ILE A 37 8.52 4.00 -7.21
N LYS A 38 7.52 4.83 -7.50
CA LYS A 38 7.67 5.88 -8.50
C LYS A 38 8.74 6.86 -8.08
N SER A 39 8.83 7.15 -6.79
CA SER A 39 9.83 8.07 -6.26
C SER A 39 11.17 7.39 -6.00
N LYS A 40 11.25 6.09 -6.26
CA LYS A 40 12.46 5.30 -6.01
C LYS A 40 12.84 5.24 -4.54
N ASP A 41 11.85 5.39 -3.67
CA ASP A 41 12.06 5.29 -2.23
C ASP A 41 11.74 3.86 -1.80
N TYR A 42 12.63 2.95 -2.10
CA TYR A 42 12.40 1.53 -1.87
C TYR A 42 12.35 1.16 -0.40
N GLU A 43 13.04 1.91 0.42
CA GLU A 43 13.01 1.68 1.86
C GLU A 43 11.61 1.95 2.39
N LYS A 44 11.00 3.03 1.94
CA LYS A 44 9.65 3.37 2.33
C LYS A 44 8.67 2.31 1.81
N ALA A 45 8.87 1.86 0.58
CA ALA A 45 8.03 0.85 -0.01
C ALA A 45 8.09 -0.44 0.79
N ALA A 46 9.28 -0.83 1.25
CA ALA A 46 9.46 -2.03 2.04
C ALA A 46 8.71 -1.94 3.37
N ASN A 47 8.54 -0.74 3.89
CA ASN A 47 7.85 -0.55 5.17
C ASN A 47 6.34 -0.75 5.08
N TYR A 48 5.78 -0.83 3.90
CA TYR A 48 4.35 -1.03 3.75
C TYR A 48 3.95 -2.51 3.85
N PHE A 49 4.92 -3.42 3.83
CA PHE A 49 4.64 -4.84 3.90
C PHE A 49 4.49 -5.31 5.35
N TYR A 50 3.77 -6.40 5.52
CA TYR A 50 3.58 -6.98 6.82
C TYR A 50 4.67 -8.05 7.07
N TYR A 51 5.31 -7.95 8.21
CA TYR A 51 6.35 -8.90 8.60
C TYR A 51 5.99 -9.53 9.94
N GLU A 52 6.27 -10.81 10.08
CA GLU A 52 6.00 -11.54 11.32
C GLU A 52 7.28 -12.12 11.87
N GLY A 53 7.32 -12.28 13.19
CA GLY A 53 8.44 -12.93 13.84
C GLY A 53 9.08 -12.06 14.89
N THR A 54 10.29 -12.44 15.27
CA THR A 54 11.04 -11.67 16.26
C THR A 54 11.57 -10.41 15.60
N LYS A 55 12.11 -9.52 16.40
CA LYS A 55 12.69 -8.28 15.88
C LYS A 55 13.78 -8.57 14.87
N GLU A 56 14.61 -9.56 15.17
CA GLU A 56 15.71 -9.91 14.28
C GLU A 56 15.17 -10.47 12.97
N GLU A 57 14.14 -11.30 13.05
CA GLU A 57 13.54 -11.88 11.85
C GLU A 57 12.91 -10.81 10.98
N ILE A 58 12.19 -9.90 11.62
CA ILE A 58 11.54 -8.81 10.88
C ILE A 58 12.59 -7.95 10.22
N LYS A 59 13.67 -7.66 10.92
CA LYS A 59 14.73 -6.84 10.36
C LYS A 59 15.36 -7.51 9.14
N ALA A 60 15.59 -8.82 9.26
CA ALA A 60 16.18 -9.58 8.16
C ALA A 60 15.24 -9.65 6.96
N ASP A 61 13.95 -9.91 7.22
CA ASP A 61 12.97 -9.99 6.14
C ASP A 61 12.80 -8.65 5.44
N LYS A 62 12.83 -7.57 6.21
CA LYS A 62 12.69 -6.24 5.62
C LYS A 62 13.91 -5.91 4.76
N ALA A 63 15.10 -6.29 5.21
CA ALA A 63 16.30 -6.07 4.42
C ALA A 63 16.25 -6.86 3.12
N GLN A 64 15.72 -8.06 3.19
CA GLN A 64 15.58 -8.90 2.01
C GLN A 64 14.56 -8.31 1.06
N MET A 65 13.45 -7.80 1.59
CA MET A 65 12.43 -7.16 0.77
C MET A 65 13.01 -5.92 0.09
N LEU A 66 13.79 -5.14 0.82
CA LEU A 66 14.42 -3.96 0.24
C LEU A 66 15.30 -4.34 -0.95
N ALA A 67 16.09 -5.39 -0.80
CA ALA A 67 16.95 -5.85 -1.88
C ALA A 67 16.13 -6.28 -3.10
N LEU A 68 15.01 -6.95 -2.87
CA LEU A 68 14.13 -7.37 -3.95
C LEU A 68 13.52 -6.18 -4.66
N LEU A 69 13.11 -5.17 -3.90
CA LEU A 69 12.51 -3.98 -4.48
C LEU A 69 13.52 -3.19 -5.28
N GLU A 70 14.75 -3.11 -4.78
CA GLU A 70 15.80 -2.40 -5.51
C GLU A 70 16.13 -3.11 -6.81
N LYS A 71 16.13 -4.44 -6.78
CA LYS A 71 16.40 -5.21 -7.97
C LYS A 71 15.27 -5.04 -8.99
N GLY A 72 14.01 -5.12 -8.49
CA GLY A 72 12.87 -4.90 -9.35
C GLY A 72 12.84 -3.49 -9.88
N GLY A 73 13.30 -2.54 -9.08
CA GLY A 73 13.35 -1.15 -9.48
C GLY A 73 14.28 -0.90 -10.66
N GLN A 74 15.34 -1.70 -10.78
CA GLN A 74 16.23 -1.55 -11.91
C GLN A 74 15.50 -1.86 -13.22
N SER A 75 14.65 -2.88 -13.20
CA SER A 75 13.85 -3.22 -14.38
C SER A 75 12.89 -2.09 -14.72
N VAL A 76 12.34 -1.46 -13.69
CA VAL A 76 11.44 -0.34 -13.89
C VAL A 76 12.18 0.83 -14.48
N GLU A 77 13.40 1.09 -14.01
CA GLU A 77 14.20 2.18 -14.54
C GLU A 77 14.60 1.96 -15.98
N GLU A 78 14.80 0.72 -16.38
CA GLU A 78 15.11 0.40 -17.76
C GLU A 78 13.97 0.78 -18.70
N LYS A 79 12.76 0.85 -18.14
CA LYS A 79 11.60 1.26 -18.90
C LYS A 79 11.31 2.75 -18.75
N GLY A 80 12.22 3.48 -18.16
CA GLY A 80 12.06 4.91 -17.97
C GLY A 80 11.38 5.31 -16.68
N GLY A 81 11.26 4.37 -15.74
CA GLY A 81 10.60 4.63 -14.47
C GLY A 81 9.09 4.60 -14.62
N ILE A 82 8.38 4.78 -13.51
CA ILE A 82 6.93 4.85 -13.53
C ILE A 82 6.52 6.27 -13.87
N LYS A 83 5.79 6.43 -14.96
CA LYS A 83 5.28 7.73 -15.35
C LYS A 83 3.98 8.03 -14.59
N SER A 84 3.09 7.06 -14.54
CA SER A 84 1.82 7.20 -13.84
C SER A 84 1.25 5.84 -13.52
N PHE A 85 0.27 5.81 -12.62
CA PHE A 85 -0.41 4.56 -12.31
C PHE A 85 -1.88 4.88 -11.99
N LYS A 86 -2.72 3.86 -12.11
CA LYS A 86 -4.15 4.03 -11.88
C LYS A 86 -4.68 2.75 -11.22
N ILE A 87 -5.48 2.93 -10.18
CA ILE A 87 -6.15 1.81 -9.53
C ILE A 87 -7.50 1.62 -10.21
N HIS A 88 -7.76 0.42 -10.67
CA HIS A 88 -9.01 0.10 -11.36
C HIS A 88 -10.05 -0.50 -10.43
N SER A 89 -9.65 -1.39 -9.56
CA SER A 89 -10.60 -2.06 -8.69
C SER A 89 -9.95 -2.58 -7.43
N VAL A 90 -10.76 -2.78 -6.41
CA VAL A 90 -10.32 -3.35 -5.15
C VAL A 90 -11.33 -4.43 -4.79
N GLU A 91 -10.85 -5.63 -4.58
CA GLU A 91 -11.70 -6.74 -4.17
C GLU A 91 -11.33 -7.11 -2.75
N GLU A 92 -12.22 -6.88 -1.82
CA GLU A 92 -12.00 -7.21 -0.41
C GLU A 92 -12.75 -8.47 -0.02
N ASP A 93 -12.10 -9.31 0.76
CA ASP A 93 -12.72 -10.51 1.26
C ASP A 93 -12.20 -10.69 2.69
N GLY A 94 -12.92 -10.13 3.65
CA GLY A 94 -12.51 -10.20 5.05
C GLY A 94 -11.26 -9.40 5.28
N ASP A 95 -10.21 -10.06 5.71
CA ASP A 95 -8.95 -9.39 6.03
C ASP A 95 -7.94 -9.41 4.89
N VAL A 96 -8.37 -9.78 3.71
CA VAL A 96 -7.48 -9.74 2.55
C VAL A 96 -8.14 -8.95 1.43
N ALA A 97 -7.31 -8.41 0.56
CA ALA A 97 -7.81 -7.64 -0.57
C ALA A 97 -6.84 -7.74 -1.72
N ILE A 98 -7.37 -7.63 -2.92
CA ILE A 98 -6.55 -7.56 -4.12
C ILE A 98 -6.87 -6.24 -4.80
N VAL A 99 -5.83 -5.45 -4.99
CA VAL A 99 -5.95 -4.16 -5.65
C VAL A 99 -5.42 -4.34 -7.06
N LYS A 100 -6.24 -4.04 -8.04
CA LYS A 100 -5.85 -4.17 -9.44
C LYS A 100 -5.72 -2.80 -10.09
N GLY A 101 -4.74 -2.68 -10.95
CA GLY A 101 -4.52 -1.40 -11.59
C GLY A 101 -3.59 -1.52 -12.78
N GLU A 102 -3.16 -0.38 -13.26
CA GLU A 102 -2.23 -0.33 -14.36
C GLU A 102 -1.11 0.66 -14.05
N VAL A 103 0.04 0.40 -14.66
CA VAL A 103 1.21 1.24 -14.50
C VAL A 103 1.68 1.62 -15.90
N THR A 104 1.93 2.91 -16.11
CA THR A 104 2.49 3.39 -17.36
C THR A 104 3.93 3.78 -17.09
N TYR A 105 4.83 3.27 -17.91
CA TYR A 105 6.27 3.54 -17.76
C TYR A 105 6.71 4.69 -18.65
N GLY A 106 7.88 5.22 -18.35
CA GLY A 106 8.40 6.37 -19.08
C GLY A 106 8.61 6.12 -20.56
N ASN A 107 8.86 4.86 -20.95
CA ASN A 107 9.05 4.53 -22.36
C ASN A 107 7.71 4.31 -23.10
N GLY A 108 6.60 4.48 -22.41
CA GLY A 108 5.29 4.30 -23.03
C GLY A 108 4.65 2.95 -22.81
N ASP A 109 5.38 1.99 -22.27
CA ASP A 109 4.82 0.68 -22.00
C ASP A 109 3.75 0.80 -20.92
N VAL A 110 2.71 -0.03 -21.04
CA VAL A 110 1.63 -0.06 -20.05
C VAL A 110 1.46 -1.48 -19.57
N ASP A 111 1.47 -1.66 -18.25
CA ASP A 111 1.17 -2.94 -17.64
C ASP A 111 -0.20 -2.79 -17.01
N ASP A 112 -1.22 -3.38 -17.61
CA ASP A 112 -2.59 -3.25 -17.11
C ASP A 112 -3.03 -4.46 -16.29
N ASN A 113 -2.11 -5.32 -15.91
CA ASN A 113 -2.39 -6.48 -15.09
C ASN A 113 -1.74 -6.42 -13.73
N GLU A 114 -1.48 -5.23 -13.24
CA GLU A 114 -0.84 -5.08 -11.95
C GLU A 114 -1.78 -5.52 -10.84
N GLU A 115 -1.32 -6.42 -9.98
CA GLU A 115 -2.10 -6.87 -8.83
C GLU A 115 -1.27 -6.72 -7.58
N ILE A 116 -1.86 -6.10 -6.58
CA ILE A 116 -1.20 -5.90 -5.30
C ILE A 116 -2.08 -6.52 -4.23
N LYS A 117 -1.50 -7.45 -3.46
CA LYS A 117 -2.24 -8.10 -2.39
C LYS A 117 -2.04 -7.33 -1.09
N ALA A 118 -3.12 -7.18 -0.35
CA ALA A 118 -3.08 -6.52 0.94
C ALA A 118 -3.75 -7.39 1.98
N ARG A 119 -3.36 -7.21 3.24
CA ARG A 119 -3.99 -7.91 4.35
C ARG A 119 -4.18 -6.96 5.50
N LYS A 120 -5.22 -7.20 6.27
CA LYS A 120 -5.54 -6.37 7.42
C LYS A 120 -5.11 -7.09 8.69
N VAL A 121 -4.33 -6.41 9.52
CA VAL A 121 -3.89 -6.95 10.79
C VAL A 121 -4.13 -5.87 11.84
N ASP A 122 -4.91 -6.22 12.86
CA ASP A 122 -5.23 -5.29 13.95
C ASP A 122 -5.81 -3.97 13.43
N GLY A 123 -6.67 -4.08 12.44
CA GLY A 123 -7.37 -2.92 11.89
C GLY A 123 -6.58 -2.09 10.91
N LYS A 124 -5.35 -2.49 10.61
CA LYS A 124 -4.51 -1.76 9.64
C LYS A 124 -4.23 -2.61 8.43
N TRP A 125 -4.18 -1.95 7.28
CA TRP A 125 -3.87 -2.64 6.04
C TRP A 125 -2.37 -2.57 5.75
N TYR A 126 -1.83 -3.69 5.31
CA TYR A 126 -0.43 -3.82 4.92
C TYR A 126 -0.38 -4.56 3.60
N LEU A 127 0.73 -4.44 2.88
CA LEU A 127 0.93 -5.27 1.72
C LEU A 127 1.33 -6.66 2.21
N ASP A 128 0.88 -7.68 1.47
CA ASP A 128 1.15 -9.06 1.84
C ASP A 128 2.45 -9.50 1.18
N THR A 129 3.30 -10.16 1.95
CA THR A 129 4.58 -10.61 1.41
C THR A 129 4.40 -11.83 0.51
N ASP A 130 3.25 -12.47 0.58
CA ASP A 130 2.97 -13.60 -0.31
C ASP A 130 4.00 -14.73 -0.21
N LYS A 131 4.12 -15.27 0.93
CA LYS A 131 4.99 -16.44 1.11
C LYS A 131 4.23 -17.71 1.17
#